data_894d40c815c863e5937f42c674cb7a47
#
_entry.id   894d40c815c863e5937f42c674cb7a47
#
_cell.length_a   1.000
_cell.length_b   1.000
_cell.length_c   1.000
_cell.angle_alpha   90.00
_cell.angle_beta   90.00
_cell.angle_gamma   90.00
#
_symmetry.space_group_name_H-M   'P 1'
#
loop_
_entity.id
_entity.type
_entity.pdbx_description
1 polymer ?
#
loop_
_entity_poly.entity_id
_entity_poly.type
_entity_poly.pdbx_seq_one_letter_code
_entity_poly.pdbx_strand_id
1 'polypeptide(L)'
;GSEVRGNGEMYPLNGPSWSLFFEYIGNILYALFIRRFSTKQLTVLVILAAIGLASFAVCNLSGYGHLGVGWSLLDYNLLGGFLRLLFAFSAGLLMSRIFKPVKIRGAFWICSIAIAVLLSIPHIGGMEDSWMNGIYDSVCTIILFPILVYLGASGKTTDKGTSVICKFLGDISYPLYIVHYPFMYLYYAWLWSGEKLTFSDTWPVALV
;
A
#
# COMPACT_ATOMS: atom_id res chain seq x y z
N GLY A 1 -20.12 7.02 13.53
CA GLY A 1 -19.47 8.29 13.66
C GLY A 1 -20.07 9.28 12.69
N SER A 2 -20.27 10.53 13.08
CA SER A 2 -20.72 11.56 12.15
C SER A 2 -19.68 11.74 11.04
N GLU A 3 -20.13 11.78 9.80
CA GLU A 3 -19.29 12.12 8.65
C GLU A 3 -18.74 13.55 8.83
N VAL A 4 -17.46 13.65 9.16
CA VAL A 4 -16.82 14.96 9.37
C VAL A 4 -16.44 15.61 8.04
N ARG A 5 -16.30 14.82 6.96
CA ARG A 5 -15.81 15.27 5.64
C ARG A 5 -16.77 14.99 4.48
N GLY A 6 -17.85 14.24 4.71
CA GLY A 6 -18.81 13.88 3.66
C GLY A 6 -18.37 12.79 2.69
N ASN A 7 -17.21 12.15 2.90
CA ASN A 7 -16.66 11.13 1.98
C ASN A 7 -16.90 9.68 2.44
N GLY A 8 -17.66 9.45 3.49
CA GLY A 8 -17.91 8.09 4.02
C GLY A 8 -16.67 7.39 4.58
N GLU A 9 -15.64 8.15 4.97
CA GLU A 9 -14.38 7.62 5.49
C GLU A 9 -14.56 6.91 6.84
N MET A 10 -13.98 5.73 7.01
CA MET A 10 -13.99 5.01 8.30
C MET A 10 -13.22 5.78 9.39
N TYR A 11 -12.16 6.46 9.02
CA TYR A 11 -11.25 7.19 9.92
C TYR A 11 -11.01 8.62 9.44
N PRO A 12 -12.00 9.54 9.58
CA PRO A 12 -11.91 10.88 8.98
C PRO A 12 -10.82 11.77 9.56
N LEU A 13 -10.36 11.50 10.80
CA LEU A 13 -9.27 12.26 11.45
C LEU A 13 -7.87 11.74 11.07
N ASN A 14 -7.78 10.49 10.68
CA ASN A 14 -6.52 9.85 10.28
C ASN A 14 -6.80 8.81 9.19
N GLY A 15 -6.93 9.27 7.95
CA GLY A 15 -7.28 8.43 6.81
C GLY A 15 -6.53 7.09 6.77
N PRO A 16 -5.19 7.05 6.82
CA PRO A 16 -4.41 5.80 6.74
C PRO A 16 -4.75 4.73 7.76
N SER A 17 -5.41 5.06 8.87
CA SER A 17 -5.79 4.08 9.90
C SER A 17 -6.69 2.95 9.38
N TRP A 18 -7.33 3.13 8.22
CA TRP A 18 -8.09 2.05 7.57
C TRP A 18 -7.22 0.82 7.28
N SER A 19 -5.96 1.00 6.88
CA SER A 19 -5.07 -0.12 6.59
C SER A 19 -4.66 -0.88 7.84
N LEU A 20 -4.50 -0.19 8.97
CA LEU A 20 -4.24 -0.83 10.28
C LEU A 20 -5.42 -1.67 10.73
N PHE A 21 -6.64 -1.22 10.46
CA PHE A 21 -7.85 -2.01 10.71
C PHE A 21 -7.81 -3.35 9.96
N PHE A 22 -7.46 -3.33 8.66
CA PHE A 22 -7.31 -4.56 7.88
C PHE A 22 -6.14 -5.41 8.36
N GLU A 23 -5.01 -4.81 8.73
CA GLU A 23 -3.87 -5.52 9.30
C GLU A 23 -4.27 -6.26 10.59
N TYR A 24 -5.03 -5.61 11.47
CA TYR A 24 -5.55 -6.23 12.67
C TYR A 24 -6.47 -7.43 12.35
N ILE A 25 -7.38 -7.29 11.39
CA ILE A 25 -8.22 -8.39 10.91
C ILE A 25 -7.36 -9.53 10.34
N GLY A 26 -6.33 -9.21 9.55
CA GLY A 26 -5.40 -10.19 9.00
C GLY A 26 -4.72 -11.02 10.07
N ASN A 27 -4.27 -10.37 11.14
CA ASN A 27 -3.66 -11.05 12.29
C ASN A 27 -4.67 -11.96 13.04
N ILE A 28 -5.92 -11.53 13.20
CA ILE A 28 -6.98 -12.37 13.78
C ILE A 28 -7.25 -13.59 12.89
N LEU A 29 -7.41 -13.39 11.57
CA LEU A 29 -7.62 -14.48 10.62
C LEU A 29 -6.45 -15.46 10.61
N TYR A 30 -5.22 -14.96 10.72
CA TYR A 30 -4.04 -15.79 10.86
C TYR A 30 -4.09 -16.62 12.14
N ALA A 31 -4.34 -15.99 13.29
CA ALA A 31 -4.37 -16.66 14.58
C ALA A 31 -5.44 -17.76 14.66
N LEU A 32 -6.61 -17.51 14.06
CA LEU A 32 -7.74 -18.44 14.13
C LEU A 32 -7.66 -19.54 13.08
N PHE A 33 -7.29 -19.21 11.84
CA PHE A 33 -7.46 -20.09 10.69
C PHE A 33 -6.18 -20.33 9.89
N ILE A 34 -5.55 -19.28 9.35
CA ILE A 34 -4.53 -19.36 8.29
C ILE A 34 -3.26 -20.06 8.78
N ARG A 35 -2.91 -19.95 10.06
CA ARG A 35 -1.76 -20.63 10.66
C ARG A 35 -1.80 -22.14 10.49
N ARG A 36 -3.00 -22.73 10.35
CA ARG A 36 -3.22 -24.18 10.18
C ARG A 36 -3.20 -24.63 8.73
N PHE A 37 -3.17 -23.69 7.78
CA PHE A 37 -3.18 -24.03 6.36
C PHE A 37 -1.87 -24.67 5.94
N SER A 38 -1.98 -25.75 5.18
CA SER A 38 -0.86 -26.31 4.45
C SER A 38 -0.37 -25.32 3.39
N THR A 39 0.86 -25.51 2.90
CA THR A 39 1.39 -24.66 1.80
C THR A 39 0.51 -24.70 0.56
N LYS A 40 -0.08 -25.87 0.23
CA LYS A 40 -1.01 -26.01 -0.89
C LYS A 40 -2.28 -25.16 -0.69
N GLN A 41 -2.89 -25.23 0.49
CA GLN A 41 -4.08 -24.41 0.81
C GLN A 41 -3.78 -22.92 0.76
N LEU A 42 -2.62 -22.53 1.29
CA LEU A 42 -2.17 -21.14 1.25
C LEU A 42 -1.92 -20.67 -0.19
N THR A 43 -1.33 -21.51 -1.04
CA THR A 43 -1.16 -21.21 -2.48
C THR A 43 -2.51 -21.01 -3.16
N VAL A 44 -3.49 -21.88 -2.92
CA VAL A 44 -4.85 -21.72 -3.47
C VAL A 44 -5.47 -20.40 -3.01
N LEU A 45 -5.34 -20.06 -1.72
CA LEU A 45 -5.85 -18.79 -1.19
C LEU A 45 -5.21 -17.58 -1.89
N VAL A 46 -3.87 -17.60 -2.08
CA VAL A 46 -3.14 -16.53 -2.78
C VAL A 46 -3.64 -16.39 -4.23
N ILE A 47 -3.80 -17.50 -4.95
CA ILE A 47 -4.28 -17.48 -6.33
C ILE A 47 -5.70 -16.92 -6.41
N LEU A 48 -6.61 -17.39 -5.56
CA LEU A 48 -8.00 -16.89 -5.54
C LEU A 48 -8.07 -15.41 -5.17
N ALA A 49 -7.28 -14.97 -4.18
CA ALA A 49 -7.19 -13.57 -3.79
C ALA A 49 -6.60 -12.70 -4.92
N ALA A 50 -5.58 -13.20 -5.63
CA ALA A 50 -4.99 -12.50 -6.77
C ALA A 50 -5.99 -12.33 -7.92
N ILE A 51 -6.72 -13.40 -8.27
CA ILE A 51 -7.77 -13.34 -9.30
C ILE A 51 -8.87 -12.36 -8.89
N GLY A 52 -9.35 -12.45 -7.65
CA GLY A 52 -10.36 -11.53 -7.13
C GLY A 52 -9.90 -10.07 -7.17
N LEU A 53 -8.66 -9.80 -6.76
CA LEU A 53 -8.08 -8.46 -6.78
C LEU A 53 -7.90 -7.91 -8.19
N ALA A 54 -7.39 -8.73 -9.12
CA ALA A 54 -7.23 -8.36 -10.52
C ALA A 54 -8.59 -8.08 -11.18
N SER A 55 -9.58 -8.97 -10.96
CA SER A 55 -10.95 -8.77 -11.47
C SER A 55 -11.57 -7.48 -10.91
N PHE A 56 -11.39 -7.22 -9.62
CA PHE A 56 -11.87 -6.01 -8.96
C PHE A 56 -11.29 -4.75 -9.61
N ALA A 57 -9.98 -4.74 -9.88
CA ALA A 57 -9.29 -3.61 -10.49
C ALA A 57 -9.68 -3.40 -11.96
N VAL A 58 -9.63 -4.46 -12.76
CA VAL A 58 -9.89 -4.39 -14.21
C VAL A 58 -11.36 -4.07 -14.52
N CYS A 59 -12.30 -4.65 -13.75
CA CYS A 59 -13.73 -4.32 -13.86
C CYS A 59 -14.09 -2.97 -13.24
N ASN A 60 -13.12 -2.25 -12.67
CA ASN A 60 -13.31 -0.96 -12.01
C ASN A 60 -14.49 -0.94 -11.02
N LEU A 61 -14.62 -1.98 -10.19
CA LEU A 61 -15.73 -2.11 -9.25
C LEU A 61 -15.76 -0.99 -8.20
N SER A 62 -14.63 -0.34 -7.94
CA SER A 62 -14.56 0.83 -7.07
C SER A 62 -15.11 2.10 -7.67
N GLY A 63 -15.19 2.20 -9.00
CA GLY A 63 -15.50 3.42 -9.73
C GLY A 63 -14.35 4.46 -9.79
N TYR A 64 -13.22 4.20 -9.12
CA TYR A 64 -12.09 5.14 -9.05
C TYR A 64 -10.97 4.84 -10.06
N GLY A 65 -11.03 3.72 -10.76
CA GLY A 65 -9.99 3.31 -11.71
C GLY A 65 -8.65 2.92 -11.08
N HIS A 66 -8.63 2.66 -9.76
CA HIS A 66 -7.41 2.27 -9.04
C HIS A 66 -7.71 1.37 -7.82
N LEU A 67 -6.67 0.71 -7.30
CA LEU A 67 -6.73 -0.15 -6.11
C LEU A 67 -6.57 0.60 -4.78
N GLY A 68 -6.64 1.92 -4.76
CA GLY A 68 -6.61 2.74 -3.54
C GLY A 68 -7.92 2.68 -2.75
N VAL A 69 -8.37 1.48 -2.39
CA VAL A 69 -9.67 1.20 -1.76
C VAL A 69 -9.50 0.55 -0.39
N GLY A 70 -10.56 0.55 0.41
CA GLY A 70 -10.60 -0.01 1.77
C GLY A 70 -10.81 1.06 2.86
N TRP A 71 -10.85 2.34 2.49
CA TRP A 71 -10.95 3.47 3.41
C TRP A 71 -12.40 3.86 3.76
N SER A 72 -13.37 3.36 3.02
CA SER A 72 -14.81 3.61 3.22
C SER A 72 -15.60 2.31 3.39
N LEU A 73 -16.72 2.38 4.09
CA LEU A 73 -17.69 1.28 4.20
C LEU A 73 -18.70 1.28 3.05
N LEU A 74 -18.67 2.31 2.20
CA LEU A 74 -19.62 2.48 1.11
C LEU A 74 -19.22 1.63 -0.10
N ASP A 75 -20.22 1.21 -0.85
CA ASP A 75 -20.07 0.48 -2.10
C ASP A 75 -19.15 -0.74 -2.02
N TYR A 76 -18.38 -0.98 -3.07
CA TYR A 76 -17.40 -2.07 -3.13
C TYR A 76 -16.05 -1.74 -2.47
N ASN A 77 -15.92 -0.56 -1.83
CA ASN A 77 -14.67 -0.09 -1.26
C ASN A 77 -14.15 -1.05 -0.17
N LEU A 78 -15.05 -1.48 0.73
CA LEU A 78 -14.73 -2.46 1.76
C LEU A 78 -14.30 -3.81 1.19
N LEU A 79 -14.99 -4.30 0.14
CA LEU A 79 -14.61 -5.55 -0.54
C LEU A 79 -13.21 -5.46 -1.13
N GLY A 80 -12.87 -4.34 -1.78
CA GLY A 80 -11.53 -4.11 -2.28
C GLY A 80 -10.46 -4.14 -1.18
N GLY A 81 -10.76 -3.56 -0.02
CA GLY A 81 -9.90 -3.62 1.17
C GLY A 81 -9.64 -5.06 1.64
N PHE A 82 -10.67 -5.91 1.70
CA PHE A 82 -10.53 -7.33 2.05
C PHE A 82 -9.73 -8.10 1.00
N LEU A 83 -9.94 -7.88 -0.29
CA LEU A 83 -9.16 -8.53 -1.34
C LEU A 83 -7.68 -8.16 -1.28
N ARG A 84 -7.37 -6.89 -1.03
CA ARG A 84 -5.99 -6.42 -0.80
C ARG A 84 -5.37 -7.07 0.43
N LEU A 85 -6.10 -7.11 1.55
CA LEU A 85 -5.65 -7.79 2.76
C LEU A 85 -5.34 -9.26 2.49
N LEU A 86 -6.32 -9.99 1.95
CA LEU A 86 -6.18 -11.44 1.73
C LEU A 86 -5.01 -11.75 0.81
N PHE A 87 -4.85 -11.00 -0.28
CA PHE A 87 -3.72 -11.20 -1.18
C PHE A 87 -2.39 -10.86 -0.51
N ALA A 88 -2.21 -9.64 -0.03
CA ALA A 88 -0.92 -9.17 0.47
C ALA A 88 -0.45 -10.00 1.67
N PHE A 89 -1.36 -10.28 2.62
CA PHE A 89 -1.05 -11.03 3.84
C PHE A 89 -0.73 -12.50 3.53
N SER A 90 -1.57 -13.17 2.74
CA SER A 90 -1.36 -14.59 2.40
C SER A 90 -0.15 -14.80 1.46
N ALA A 91 0.10 -13.87 0.53
CA ALA A 91 1.27 -13.89 -0.34
C ALA A 91 2.56 -13.75 0.48
N GLY A 92 2.61 -12.81 1.45
CA GLY A 92 3.73 -12.66 2.37
C GLY A 92 4.01 -13.94 3.17
N LEU A 93 2.96 -14.57 3.71
CA LEU A 93 3.06 -15.86 4.42
C LEU A 93 3.55 -16.99 3.49
N LEU A 94 3.04 -17.07 2.27
CA LEU A 94 3.47 -18.06 1.30
C LEU A 94 4.94 -17.87 0.93
N MET A 95 5.34 -16.63 0.66
CA MET A 95 6.73 -16.29 0.37
C MET A 95 7.67 -16.71 1.51
N SER A 96 7.31 -16.45 2.76
CA SER A 96 8.12 -16.83 3.92
C SER A 96 8.31 -18.35 4.06
N ARG A 97 7.39 -19.16 3.52
CA ARG A 97 7.49 -20.62 3.54
C ARG A 97 8.28 -21.21 2.36
N ILE A 98 8.22 -20.57 1.21
CA ILE A 98 8.75 -21.13 -0.05
C ILE A 98 10.12 -20.55 -0.37
N PHE A 99 10.29 -19.23 -0.20
CA PHE A 99 11.50 -18.55 -0.62
C PHE A 99 12.55 -18.47 0.49
N LYS A 100 13.79 -18.77 0.10
CA LYS A 100 14.95 -18.53 0.95
C LYS A 100 15.62 -17.24 0.49
N PRO A 101 15.92 -16.29 1.41
CA PRO A 101 16.61 -15.06 1.05
C PRO A 101 17.98 -15.36 0.40
N VAL A 102 18.26 -14.70 -0.70
CA VAL A 102 19.56 -14.75 -1.40
C VAL A 102 20.32 -13.48 -1.03
N LYS A 103 21.67 -13.57 -0.91
CA LYS A 103 22.48 -12.41 -0.55
C LYS A 103 22.65 -11.47 -1.75
N ILE A 104 21.78 -10.46 -1.87
CA ILE A 104 21.80 -9.47 -2.95
C ILE A 104 22.47 -8.19 -2.47
N ARG A 105 23.57 -7.79 -3.14
CA ARG A 105 24.23 -6.51 -2.88
C ARG A 105 23.44 -5.39 -3.54
N GLY A 106 23.31 -4.25 -2.86
CA GLY A 106 22.62 -3.07 -3.41
C GLY A 106 21.09 -3.19 -3.50
N ALA A 107 20.48 -4.20 -2.89
CA ALA A 107 19.03 -4.40 -2.90
C ALA A 107 18.25 -3.15 -2.43
N PHE A 108 18.80 -2.40 -1.48
CA PHE A 108 18.20 -1.15 -1.02
C PHE A 108 18.01 -0.15 -2.17
N TRP A 109 19.07 0.13 -2.93
CA TRP A 109 19.00 1.07 -4.05
C TRP A 109 18.15 0.56 -5.19
N ILE A 110 18.25 -0.73 -5.52
CA ILE A 110 17.42 -1.37 -6.56
C ILE A 110 15.95 -1.22 -6.20
N CYS A 111 15.55 -1.58 -4.99
CA CYS A 111 14.16 -1.47 -4.55
C CYS A 111 13.70 -0.02 -4.49
N SER A 112 14.52 0.91 -3.98
CA SER A 112 14.17 2.33 -3.89
C SER A 112 13.95 2.96 -5.26
N ILE A 113 14.83 2.70 -6.22
CA ILE A 113 14.68 3.21 -7.59
C ILE A 113 13.46 2.58 -8.26
N ALA A 114 13.29 1.26 -8.14
CA ALA A 114 12.15 0.57 -8.73
C ALA A 114 10.81 1.09 -8.17
N ILE A 115 10.70 1.28 -6.85
CA ILE A 115 9.50 1.86 -6.23
C ILE A 115 9.28 3.29 -6.72
N ALA A 116 10.33 4.13 -6.77
CA ALA A 116 10.22 5.49 -7.26
C ALA A 116 9.71 5.53 -8.70
N VAL A 117 10.25 4.69 -9.58
CA VAL A 117 9.81 4.59 -10.98
C VAL A 117 8.35 4.13 -11.07
N LEU A 118 7.98 3.05 -10.38
CA LEU A 118 6.61 2.52 -10.42
C LEU A 118 5.58 3.52 -9.90
N LEU A 119 5.89 4.23 -8.81
CA LEU A 119 4.97 5.23 -8.23
C LEU A 119 4.96 6.55 -9.00
N SER A 120 5.93 6.80 -9.88
CA SER A 120 5.96 8.01 -10.72
C SER A 120 5.13 7.88 -12.00
N ILE A 121 4.66 6.69 -12.33
CA ILE A 121 3.82 6.48 -13.50
C ILE A 121 2.43 7.07 -13.23
N PRO A 122 1.95 8.02 -14.07
CA PRO A 122 0.65 8.63 -13.89
C PRO A 122 -0.47 7.61 -14.15
N HIS A 123 -1.70 7.97 -13.76
CA HIS A 123 -2.89 7.17 -14.06
C HIS A 123 -3.00 6.91 -15.58
N ILE A 124 -3.14 5.64 -15.95
CA ILE A 124 -3.15 5.19 -17.34
C ILE A 124 -4.59 5.06 -17.83
N GLY A 125 -4.87 5.52 -19.08
CA GLY A 125 -6.17 5.36 -19.74
C GLY A 125 -7.22 6.43 -19.41
N GLY A 126 -6.94 7.36 -18.49
CA GLY A 126 -7.90 8.39 -18.11
C GLY A 126 -9.19 7.82 -17.51
N MET A 127 -10.30 8.55 -17.62
CA MET A 127 -11.60 8.14 -17.06
C MET A 127 -12.32 7.11 -17.95
N GLU A 128 -12.08 7.14 -19.27
CA GLU A 128 -12.76 6.26 -20.23
C GLU A 128 -12.18 4.85 -20.24
N ASP A 129 -10.85 4.74 -20.18
CA ASP A 129 -10.13 3.47 -20.21
C ASP A 129 -9.53 3.10 -18.84
N SER A 130 -10.29 3.27 -17.79
CA SER A 130 -9.87 2.96 -16.40
C SER A 130 -9.41 1.51 -16.18
N TRP A 131 -9.85 0.58 -17.04
CA TRP A 131 -9.39 -0.82 -17.03
C TRP A 131 -7.89 -0.94 -17.29
N MET A 132 -7.29 -0.04 -18.08
CA MET A 132 -5.85 -0.02 -18.34
C MET A 132 -5.07 0.25 -17.06
N ASN A 133 -5.52 1.22 -16.26
CA ASN A 133 -4.93 1.47 -14.95
C ASN A 133 -5.17 0.29 -13.99
N GLY A 134 -6.34 -0.34 -14.06
CA GLY A 134 -6.64 -1.56 -13.31
C GLY A 134 -5.69 -2.72 -13.63
N ILE A 135 -5.28 -2.90 -14.88
CA ILE A 135 -4.23 -3.86 -15.27
C ILE A 135 -2.89 -3.45 -14.66
N TYR A 136 -2.50 -2.18 -14.79
CA TYR A 136 -1.24 -1.67 -14.25
C TYR A 136 -1.17 -1.90 -12.74
N ASP A 137 -2.18 -1.50 -11.99
CA ASP A 137 -2.27 -1.69 -10.55
C ASP A 137 -2.22 -3.17 -10.15
N SER A 138 -2.89 -4.04 -10.93
CA SER A 138 -2.86 -5.48 -10.71
C SER A 138 -1.47 -6.06 -10.90
N VAL A 139 -0.78 -5.71 -11.99
CA VAL A 139 0.60 -6.14 -12.25
C VAL A 139 1.55 -5.65 -11.16
N CYS A 140 1.44 -4.38 -10.77
CA CYS A 140 2.24 -3.83 -9.69
C CYS A 140 2.00 -4.57 -8.38
N THR A 141 0.74 -4.76 -7.98
CA THR A 141 0.39 -5.31 -6.68
C THR A 141 0.65 -6.82 -6.61
N ILE A 142 0.29 -7.56 -7.67
CA ILE A 142 0.33 -9.03 -7.65
C ILE A 142 1.71 -9.59 -8.02
N ILE A 143 2.48 -8.87 -8.83
CA ILE A 143 3.75 -9.38 -9.37
C ILE A 143 4.92 -8.52 -8.87
N LEU A 144 4.93 -7.22 -9.18
CA LEU A 144 6.12 -6.39 -8.97
C LEU A 144 6.42 -6.13 -7.49
N PHE A 145 5.43 -5.79 -6.69
CA PHE A 145 5.65 -5.56 -5.25
C PHE A 145 6.08 -6.82 -4.50
N PRO A 146 5.50 -8.02 -4.70
CA PRO A 146 6.07 -9.24 -4.12
C PRO A 146 7.51 -9.51 -4.52
N ILE A 147 7.89 -9.27 -5.78
CA ILE A 147 9.29 -9.37 -6.22
C ILE A 147 10.17 -8.38 -5.47
N LEU A 148 9.74 -7.12 -5.34
CA LEU A 148 10.49 -6.10 -4.59
C LEU A 148 10.63 -6.45 -3.11
N VAL A 149 9.58 -6.99 -2.49
CA VAL A 149 9.63 -7.49 -1.11
C VAL A 149 10.65 -8.62 -0.98
N TYR A 150 10.67 -9.57 -1.91
CA TYR A 150 11.66 -10.64 -1.92
C TYR A 150 13.09 -10.11 -2.10
N LEU A 151 13.30 -9.19 -3.04
CA LEU A 151 14.61 -8.56 -3.28
C LEU A 151 15.08 -7.77 -2.04
N GLY A 152 14.19 -6.99 -1.42
CA GLY A 152 14.48 -6.24 -0.20
C GLY A 152 14.83 -7.16 0.98
N ALA A 153 14.04 -8.22 1.19
CA ALA A 153 14.29 -9.22 2.23
C ALA A 153 15.58 -10.02 1.99
N SER A 154 16.03 -10.11 0.74
CA SER A 154 17.30 -10.73 0.34
C SER A 154 18.49 -9.78 0.40
N GLY A 155 18.26 -8.51 0.73
CA GLY A 155 19.28 -7.47 0.75
C GLY A 155 20.38 -7.73 1.77
N LYS A 156 21.64 -7.56 1.33
CA LYS A 156 22.80 -7.53 2.22
C LYS A 156 23.44 -6.16 2.14
N THR A 157 23.34 -5.39 3.22
CA THR A 157 24.11 -4.16 3.38
C THR A 157 25.49 -4.52 3.93
N THR A 158 26.54 -4.16 3.18
CA THR A 158 27.93 -4.45 3.54
C THR A 158 28.64 -3.23 4.11
N ASP A 159 28.15 -2.04 3.82
CA ASP A 159 28.68 -0.77 4.32
C ASP A 159 27.89 -0.25 5.53
N LYS A 160 28.63 0.34 6.47
CA LYS A 160 28.04 0.90 7.70
C LYS A 160 27.06 2.05 7.41
N GLY A 161 27.35 2.90 6.41
CA GLY A 161 26.51 4.05 6.07
C GLY A 161 25.11 3.62 5.62
N THR A 162 25.01 2.75 4.63
CA THR A 162 23.71 2.23 4.15
C THR A 162 22.97 1.48 5.26
N SER A 163 23.67 0.74 6.12
CA SER A 163 23.06 0.04 7.25
C SER A 163 22.40 0.99 8.25
N VAL A 164 23.07 2.12 8.57
CA VAL A 164 22.53 3.15 9.46
C VAL A 164 21.29 3.82 8.85
N ILE A 165 21.37 4.17 7.55
CA ILE A 165 20.24 4.77 6.83
C ILE A 165 19.05 3.81 6.79
N CYS A 166 19.26 2.55 6.41
CA CYS A 166 18.19 1.54 6.37
C CYS A 166 17.53 1.36 7.74
N LYS A 167 18.34 1.30 8.81
CA LYS A 167 17.81 1.20 10.17
C LYS A 167 16.99 2.43 10.54
N PHE A 168 17.53 3.63 10.33
CA PHE A 168 16.83 4.88 10.63
C PHE A 168 15.49 4.96 9.88
N LEU A 169 15.48 4.71 8.56
CA LEU A 169 14.26 4.72 7.75
C LEU A 169 13.26 3.67 8.23
N GLY A 170 13.71 2.49 8.62
CA GLY A 170 12.86 1.45 9.21
C GLY A 170 12.24 1.89 10.54
N ASP A 171 13.05 2.46 11.42
CA ASP A 171 12.61 2.90 12.76
C ASP A 171 11.57 4.03 12.68
N ILE A 172 11.69 4.96 11.70
CA ILE A 172 10.76 6.08 11.55
C ILE A 172 9.55 5.77 10.67
N SER A 173 9.57 4.69 9.88
CA SER A 173 8.53 4.41 8.88
C SER A 173 7.13 4.29 9.49
N TYR A 174 6.98 3.55 10.57
CA TYR A 174 5.69 3.36 11.23
C TYR A 174 5.20 4.64 11.96
N PRO A 175 6.02 5.32 12.79
CA PRO A 175 5.62 6.61 13.35
C PRO A 175 5.20 7.63 12.28
N LEU A 176 5.99 7.75 11.22
CA LEU A 176 5.68 8.66 10.11
C LEU A 176 4.36 8.30 9.43
N TYR A 177 4.11 6.99 9.19
CA TYR A 177 2.86 6.52 8.61
C TYR A 177 1.63 6.90 9.45
N ILE A 178 1.74 6.87 10.77
CA ILE A 178 0.62 7.22 11.66
C ILE A 178 0.35 8.72 11.68
N VAL A 179 1.40 9.56 11.65
CA VAL A 179 1.24 10.99 11.94
C VAL A 179 1.14 11.88 10.69
N HIS A 180 1.57 11.42 9.51
CA HIS A 180 1.67 12.30 8.33
C HIS A 180 0.31 12.88 7.86
N TYR A 181 -0.78 12.14 7.96
CA TYR A 181 -2.09 12.62 7.52
C TYR A 181 -2.67 13.76 8.38
N PRO A 182 -2.66 13.70 9.71
CA PRO A 182 -3.02 14.85 10.52
C PRO A 182 -2.22 16.11 10.18
N PHE A 183 -0.91 15.99 9.95
CA PHE A 183 -0.08 17.13 9.52
C PHE A 183 -0.45 17.61 8.11
N MET A 184 -0.70 16.70 7.19
CA MET A 184 -1.15 17.03 5.85
C MET A 184 -2.50 17.76 5.87
N TYR A 185 -3.41 17.39 6.77
CA TYR A 185 -4.69 18.09 6.93
C TYR A 185 -4.54 19.50 7.48
N LEU A 186 -3.64 19.70 8.45
CA LEU A 186 -3.29 21.04 8.96
C LEU A 186 -2.68 21.88 7.86
N TYR A 187 -1.80 21.28 7.04
CA TYR A 187 -1.20 21.96 5.90
C TYR A 187 -2.25 22.39 4.85
N TYR A 188 -3.19 21.52 4.48
CA TYR A 188 -4.27 21.89 3.56
C TYR A 188 -5.22 22.95 4.15
N ALA A 189 -5.54 22.85 5.43
CA ALA A 189 -6.35 23.88 6.10
C ALA A 189 -5.66 25.24 6.05
N TRP A 190 -4.33 25.28 6.26
CA TRP A 190 -3.54 26.50 6.15
C TRP A 190 -3.47 27.04 4.71
N LEU A 191 -3.33 26.17 3.72
CA LEU A 191 -3.37 26.57 2.32
C LEU A 191 -4.69 27.26 1.94
N TRP A 192 -5.79 26.64 2.31
CA TRP A 192 -7.11 27.15 1.93
C TRP A 192 -7.54 28.36 2.72
N SER A 193 -7.18 28.47 4.00
CA SER A 193 -7.49 29.65 4.80
C SER A 193 -6.73 30.91 4.36
N GLY A 194 -5.60 30.73 3.70
CA GLY A 194 -4.75 31.85 3.23
C GLY A 194 -4.79 32.08 1.73
N GLU A 195 -5.66 31.35 0.96
CA GLU A 195 -5.68 31.38 -0.51
C GLU A 195 -4.30 31.18 -1.18
N LYS A 196 -3.43 30.42 -0.51
CA LYS A 196 -2.04 30.18 -0.93
C LYS A 196 -2.00 29.07 -1.95
N LEU A 197 -2.33 29.38 -3.20
CA LEU A 197 -2.45 28.41 -4.28
C LEU A 197 -1.22 28.37 -5.20
N THR A 198 -0.19 29.18 -4.96
CA THR A 198 1.03 29.17 -5.78
C THR A 198 2.14 28.35 -5.13
N PHE A 199 2.96 27.72 -5.96
CA PHE A 199 4.11 26.94 -5.48
C PHE A 199 5.09 27.79 -4.70
N SER A 200 5.28 29.07 -5.08
CA SER A 200 6.16 30.01 -4.35
C SER A 200 5.72 30.26 -2.91
N ASP A 201 4.41 30.19 -2.63
CA ASP A 201 3.88 30.44 -1.29
C ASP A 201 3.95 29.19 -0.40
N THR A 202 3.99 28.00 -1.01
CA THR A 202 3.77 26.72 -0.31
C THR A 202 5.03 25.88 -0.15
N TRP A 203 6.00 25.97 -1.06
CA TRP A 203 7.19 25.10 -1.05
C TRP A 203 8.04 25.20 0.23
N PRO A 204 8.20 26.37 0.89
CA PRO A 204 9.03 26.44 2.09
C PRO A 204 8.45 25.61 3.23
N VAL A 205 7.11 25.51 3.31
CA VAL A 205 6.42 24.77 4.38
C VAL A 205 6.30 23.28 4.01
N ALA A 206 6.30 22.94 2.72
CA ALA A 206 6.26 21.54 2.26
C ALA A 206 7.60 20.79 2.51
N LEU A 207 8.69 21.52 2.83
CA LEU A 207 10.00 20.93 3.13
C LEU A 207 10.25 20.71 4.64
N VAL A 208 9.37 21.20 5.51
CA VAL A 208 9.42 21.02 6.97
C VAL A 208 8.55 19.84 7.39
#